data_fe0960a9940e07bfd992206a7f36c325
#
_entry.id   fe0960a9940e07bfd992206a7f36c325
#
_cell.length_a   1.000
_cell.length_b   1.000
_cell.length_c   1.000
_cell.angle_alpha   90.00
_cell.angle_beta   90.00
_cell.angle_gamma   90.00
#
_symmetry.space_group_name_H-M   'P 1'
#
loop_
_entity.id
_entity.type
_entity.pdbx_description
1 polymer ?
#
loop_
_entity_poly.entity_id
_entity_poly.type
_entity_poly.pdbx_seq_one_letter_code
_entity_poly.pdbx_strand_id
1 'polypeptide(L)' 'MAGKNQHVVPRGNEWAVRGAGNERATSIHPTQADAERAAREIAINRQSEVVIHRPDGRIRDKNSYGQDPYPPKG' A
#
# COMPACT_ATOMS: atom_id res chain seq x y z
N MET A 1 -11.05 5.62 13.61
CA MET A 1 -10.73 6.29 12.40
C MET A 1 -9.67 5.53 11.64
N ALA A 2 -9.87 5.38 10.37
CA ALA A 2 -8.91 4.63 9.58
C ALA A 2 -7.63 5.43 9.40
N GLY A 3 -6.51 4.76 9.28
CA GLY A 3 -5.25 5.41 8.99
C GLY A 3 -5.17 5.79 7.54
N LYS A 4 -4.04 6.37 7.15
CA LYS A 4 -3.83 6.76 5.77
C LYS A 4 -3.64 5.55 4.92
N ASN A 5 -4.16 5.59 3.71
CA ASN A 5 -3.95 4.52 2.75
C ASN A 5 -2.49 4.48 2.36
N GLN A 6 -2.00 3.30 2.08
CA GLN A 6 -0.62 3.10 1.70
C GLN A 6 -0.52 2.88 0.20
N HIS A 7 0.42 3.55 -0.44
CA HIS A 7 0.64 3.41 -1.87
C HIS A 7 1.96 2.73 -2.11
N VAL A 8 1.97 1.73 -2.97
CA VAL A 8 3.18 1.06 -3.41
C VAL A 8 3.48 1.63 -4.79
N VAL A 9 4.52 2.43 -4.88
CA VAL A 9 4.85 3.17 -6.10
C VAL A 9 6.25 2.85 -6.60
N PRO A 10 6.49 2.93 -7.91
CA PRO A 10 7.82 2.69 -8.44
C PRO A 10 8.73 3.87 -8.11
N ARG A 11 10.01 3.58 -7.85
CA ARG A 11 10.97 4.61 -7.57
C ARG A 11 12.30 4.20 -8.15
N GLY A 12 12.60 4.62 -9.36
CA GLY A 12 13.81 4.20 -10.05
C GLY A 12 13.76 2.69 -10.25
N ASN A 13 14.76 1.98 -9.73
CA ASN A 13 14.81 0.53 -9.82
C ASN A 13 14.22 -0.13 -8.60
N GLU A 14 13.57 0.65 -7.74
CA GLU A 14 13.05 0.16 -6.48
C GLU A 14 11.57 0.46 -6.35
N TRP A 15 10.98 0.05 -5.25
CA TRP A 15 9.59 0.32 -4.97
C TRP A 15 9.47 0.97 -3.59
N ALA A 16 8.61 1.95 -3.47
CA ALA A 16 8.44 2.69 -2.23
C ALA A 16 7.05 2.50 -1.68
N VAL A 17 6.94 2.46 -0.36
CA VAL A 17 5.66 2.48 0.34
C VAL A 17 5.49 3.90 0.87
N ARG A 18 4.38 4.53 0.53
CA ARG A 18 4.16 5.91 0.92
C ARG A 18 2.72 6.09 1.40
N GLY A 19 2.55 6.75 2.54
CA GLY A 19 1.22 7.08 3.03
C GLY A 19 0.57 8.15 2.16
N ALA A 20 -0.73 8.07 2.00
CA ALA A 20 -1.46 9.03 1.19
C ALA A 20 -1.23 10.44 1.75
N GLY A 21 -0.90 11.37 0.89
CA GLY A 21 -0.65 12.73 1.30
C GLY A 21 0.75 13.00 1.83
N ASN A 22 1.55 11.96 2.06
CA ASN A 22 2.91 12.15 2.54
C ASN A 22 3.85 12.30 1.35
N GLU A 23 4.82 13.19 1.46
CA GLU A 23 5.78 13.37 0.39
C GLU A 23 6.89 12.36 0.47
N ARG A 24 7.21 11.88 1.65
CA ARG A 24 8.30 10.95 1.82
C ARG A 24 7.81 9.53 1.86
N ALA A 25 8.63 8.63 1.36
CA ALA A 25 8.33 7.21 1.46
C ALA A 25 8.49 6.76 2.91
N THR A 26 7.61 5.86 3.33
CA THR A 26 7.72 5.23 4.63
C THR A 26 8.87 4.24 4.61
N SER A 27 9.02 3.51 3.51
CA SER A 27 10.12 2.56 3.33
C SER A 27 10.35 2.33 1.84
N ILE A 28 11.52 1.82 1.52
CA ILE A 28 11.89 1.53 0.15
C ILE A 28 12.37 0.08 0.07
N HIS A 29 11.94 -0.61 -0.96
CA HIS A 29 12.20 -2.03 -1.10
C HIS A 29 12.72 -2.35 -2.50
N PRO A 30 13.48 -3.41 -2.65
CA PRO A 30 14.05 -3.74 -3.96
C PRO A 30 13.04 -4.29 -4.95
N THR A 31 11.91 -4.82 -4.47
CA THR A 31 10.91 -5.39 -5.35
C THR A 31 9.51 -4.93 -4.98
N GLN A 32 8.61 -5.04 -5.94
CA GLN A 32 7.21 -4.70 -5.69
C GLN A 32 6.61 -5.62 -4.63
N ALA A 33 6.95 -6.89 -4.66
CA ALA A 33 6.41 -7.85 -3.71
C ALA A 33 6.79 -7.50 -2.27
N ASP A 34 8.03 -7.08 -2.06
CA ASP A 34 8.48 -6.67 -0.73
C ASP A 34 7.75 -5.42 -0.28
N ALA A 35 7.57 -4.46 -1.17
CA ALA A 35 6.86 -3.23 -0.86
C ALA A 35 5.38 -3.52 -0.56
N GLU A 36 4.77 -4.42 -1.30
CA GLU A 36 3.39 -4.81 -1.06
C GLU A 36 3.24 -5.42 0.33
N ARG A 37 4.18 -6.26 0.72
CA ARG A 37 4.13 -6.91 2.02
C ARG A 37 4.23 -5.88 3.14
N ALA A 38 5.14 -4.93 3.00
CA ALA A 38 5.31 -3.89 4.00
C ALA A 38 4.06 -3.00 4.09
N ALA A 39 3.51 -2.63 2.93
CA ALA A 39 2.32 -1.80 2.89
C ALA A 39 1.13 -2.52 3.50
N ARG A 40 1.02 -3.82 3.24
CA ARG A 40 -0.07 -4.61 3.78
C ARG A 40 -0.03 -4.64 5.31
N GLU A 41 1.15 -4.82 5.88
CA GLU A 41 1.27 -4.83 7.33
C GLU A 41 0.85 -3.51 7.94
N ILE A 42 1.26 -2.42 7.33
CA ILE A 42 0.86 -1.10 7.80
C ILE A 42 -0.64 -0.92 7.68
N ALA A 43 -1.20 -1.33 6.54
CA ALA A 43 -2.62 -1.16 6.29
C ALA A 43 -3.47 -1.99 7.26
N ILE A 44 -3.02 -3.20 7.57
CA ILE A 44 -3.73 -4.05 8.52
C ILE A 44 -3.73 -3.40 9.90
N ASN A 45 -2.58 -2.88 10.32
CA ASN A 45 -2.48 -2.25 11.62
C ASN A 45 -3.28 -0.95 11.71
N ARG A 46 -3.43 -0.25 10.62
CA ARG A 46 -4.12 1.03 10.61
C ARG A 46 -5.52 0.96 10.02
N GLN A 47 -5.95 -0.24 9.62
CA GLN A 47 -7.26 -0.45 9.04
C GLN A 47 -7.47 0.47 7.83
N SER A 48 -6.51 0.44 6.90
CA SER A 48 -6.54 1.28 5.73
C SER A 48 -6.41 0.43 4.47
N GLU A 49 -6.20 1.06 3.32
CA GLU A 49 -6.10 0.37 2.05
C GLU A 49 -4.69 0.41 1.52
N VAL A 50 -4.36 -0.57 0.70
CA VAL A 50 -3.11 -0.58 -0.05
C VAL A 50 -3.45 -0.36 -1.50
N VAL A 51 -2.83 0.63 -2.12
CA VAL A 51 -3.00 0.93 -3.54
C VAL A 51 -1.68 0.61 -4.22
N ILE A 52 -1.69 -0.39 -5.10
CA ILE A 52 -0.48 -0.85 -5.76
C ILE A 52 -0.44 -0.27 -7.15
N HIS A 53 0.66 0.43 -7.47
CA HIS A 53 0.80 1.09 -8.76
C HIS A 53 1.70 0.26 -9.68
N ARG A 54 1.48 0.38 -10.97
CA ARG A 54 2.31 -0.25 -11.98
C ARG A 54 3.57 0.58 -12.20
N PRO A 55 4.57 0.03 -12.86
CA PRO A 55 5.79 0.80 -13.16
C PRO A 55 5.52 2.11 -13.92
N ASP A 56 4.42 2.18 -14.68
CA ASP A 56 4.08 3.39 -15.40
C ASP A 56 3.28 4.38 -14.55
N GLY A 57 3.05 4.04 -13.28
CA GLY A 57 2.33 4.92 -12.36
C GLY A 57 0.83 4.66 -12.26
N ARG A 58 0.28 3.83 -13.13
CA ARG A 58 -1.14 3.54 -13.07
C ARG A 58 -1.43 2.59 -11.93
N ILE A 59 -2.67 2.60 -11.44
CA ILE A 59 -3.07 1.69 -10.38
C ILE A 59 -3.22 0.29 -10.94
N ARG A 60 -2.54 -0.67 -10.32
CA ARG A 60 -2.63 -2.06 -10.71
C ARG A 60 -3.68 -2.78 -9.87
N ASP A 61 -3.72 -2.49 -8.58
CA ASP A 61 -4.60 -3.20 -7.67
C ASP A 61 -4.87 -2.35 -6.43
N LYS A 62 -5.93 -2.69 -5.72
CA LYS A 62 -6.30 -1.97 -4.54
C LYS A 62 -6.92 -2.93 -3.57
N ASN A 63 -6.31 -3.07 -2.40
CA ASN A 63 -6.77 -4.01 -1.38
C ASN A 63 -7.17 -3.26 -0.11
N SER A 64 -8.31 -3.60 0.43
CA SER A 64 -8.81 -2.94 1.63
C SER A 64 -8.61 -3.83 2.84
N TYR A 65 -8.05 -3.28 3.89
CA TYR A 65 -7.86 -3.94 5.16
C TYR A 65 -8.56 -3.17 6.27
N GLY A 66 -9.54 -2.32 5.88
CA GLY A 66 -10.28 -1.53 6.81
C GLY A 66 -11.30 -2.36 7.53
N GLN A 67 -12.24 -1.70 8.23
CA GLN A 67 -13.21 -2.35 8.93
C GLN A 67 -14.19 -2.92 8.04
N ASP A 68 -14.01 -4.07 7.55
CA ASP A 68 -14.86 -4.74 6.66
C ASP A 68 -15.68 -5.67 7.47
N PRO A 69 -16.91 -5.47 7.64
CA PRO A 69 -17.72 -6.32 8.45
C PRO A 69 -17.85 -7.69 7.87
N TYR A 70 -17.64 -7.91 6.86
CA TYR A 70 -17.82 -9.11 6.41
C TYR A 70 -16.90 -9.63 5.95
N PRO A 71 -16.72 -10.35 6.23
CA PRO A 71 -15.66 -11.04 5.79
C PRO A 71 -15.93 -11.41 4.49
N PRO A 72 -15.88 -11.25 4.22
CA PRO A 72 -15.98 -11.65 3.46
C PRO A 72 -15.74 -12.29 2.83
N LYS A 73 -15.70 -12.17 2.73
CA LYS A 73 -15.59 -12.66 2.28
C LYS A 73 -15.01 -13.31 2.26
N GLY A 74 -15.00 -13.33 2.35
CA GLY A 74 -14.70 -14.16 2.61
C GLY A 74 -14.45 -14.40 2.48
#